data_ccead51c6edb3779b537d3ff4ca4467d
#
_entry.id   ccead51c6edb3779b537d3ff4ca4467d
#
_cell.length_a   1.000
_cell.length_b   1.000
_cell.length_c   1.000
_cell.angle_alpha   90.00
_cell.angle_beta   90.00
_cell.angle_gamma   90.00
#
_symmetry.space_group_name_H-M   'P 1'
#
loop_
_entity.id
_entity.type
_entity.pdbx_description
1 polymer ?
#
loop_
_entity_poly.entity_id
_entity_poly.type
_entity_poly.pdbx_seq_one_letter_code
_entity_poly.pdbx_strand_id
1 'polypeptide(L)'
;LFDAEDFWSENRIGKLNSGLWSQKNLNGYEEQLEAYALCVNDSKVLLIELAEDKFKYKQHLIQAGREQQLNYQQLLKDNQRKEVLINCIIHDIAGQLNAINCCLALLEFENLTDKGKENLEIARKQSIKQEMLIRNILDAFSDEVRSLESFIVDIDTAPDILRAIEETIELFKATFALTNQQLQLANNVDSTADWKVVGEQSRLDRVITNLVENAYRHSPEESTVTINLQAEAEYILFTIDDEGEGVPAEMSNNLFQKFSQGQNRAGRGGIGLYFCRMTIERWGGNIGYLPRPEGGSRFWFRLPRPLRRV
;
A
#
# COMPACT_ATOMS: atom_id res chain seq x y z
N LEU A 1 -27.24 -25.57 40.19
CA LEU A 1 -27.49 -26.92 40.77
C LEU A 1 -27.99 -27.89 39.72
N PHE A 2 -28.93 -27.52 38.84
CA PHE A 2 -29.48 -28.43 37.81
C PHE A 2 -28.39 -29.05 36.94
N ASP A 3 -27.44 -28.27 36.43
CA ASP A 3 -26.36 -28.77 35.59
C ASP A 3 -25.43 -29.77 36.33
N ALA A 4 -25.28 -29.59 37.65
CA ALA A 4 -24.47 -30.47 38.46
C ALA A 4 -25.20 -31.81 38.72
N GLU A 5 -26.53 -31.79 38.91
CA GLU A 5 -27.36 -32.99 39.07
C GLU A 5 -27.38 -33.81 37.79
N ASP A 6 -27.51 -33.16 36.62
CA ASP A 6 -27.43 -33.80 35.31
C ASP A 6 -26.06 -34.42 35.08
N PHE A 7 -24.96 -33.70 35.40
CA PHE A 7 -23.59 -34.23 35.32
C PHE A 7 -23.38 -35.48 36.15
N TRP A 8 -23.91 -35.51 37.39
CA TRP A 8 -23.78 -36.64 38.26
C TRP A 8 -24.73 -37.81 37.88
N SER A 9 -25.88 -37.51 37.26
CA SER A 9 -26.82 -38.55 36.81
C SER A 9 -26.33 -39.33 35.62
N GLU A 10 -25.57 -38.66 34.75
CA GLU A 10 -24.97 -39.24 33.55
C GLU A 10 -23.64 -39.98 33.79
N ASN A 11 -23.20 -40.08 35.04
CA ASN A 11 -21.95 -40.75 35.46
C ASN A 11 -20.72 -40.27 34.68
N ARG A 12 -20.68 -39.00 34.31
CA ARG A 12 -19.55 -38.39 33.54
C ARG A 12 -18.30 -38.34 34.41
N ILE A 13 -17.21 -38.84 33.85
CA ILE A 13 -15.87 -38.70 34.47
C ILE A 13 -15.33 -37.30 34.15
N GLY A 14 -14.91 -36.55 35.18
CA GLY A 14 -14.26 -35.26 34.99
C GLY A 14 -14.79 -34.17 35.93
N LYS A 15 -14.76 -32.96 35.46
CA LYS A 15 -15.12 -31.75 36.19
C LYS A 15 -16.07 -30.93 35.32
N LEU A 16 -17.27 -30.63 35.81
CA LEU A 16 -18.18 -29.68 35.20
C LEU A 16 -18.01 -28.32 35.86
N ASN A 17 -17.80 -27.27 35.07
CA ASN A 17 -17.73 -25.88 35.52
C ASN A 17 -19.09 -25.22 35.26
N SER A 18 -19.74 -24.72 36.31
CA SER A 18 -21.03 -24.00 36.19
C SER A 18 -20.95 -22.55 35.72
N GLY A 19 -19.69 -22.03 35.51
CA GLY A 19 -19.43 -20.65 35.18
C GLY A 19 -19.45 -19.72 36.41
N LEU A 20 -19.34 -18.42 36.14
CA LEU A 20 -19.30 -17.37 37.15
C LEU A 20 -20.71 -16.80 37.39
N TRP A 21 -21.10 -16.62 38.65
CA TRP A 21 -22.33 -15.91 39.00
C TRP A 21 -22.12 -15.00 40.21
N SER A 22 -23.03 -14.05 40.40
CA SER A 22 -23.03 -13.14 41.57
C SER A 22 -24.06 -13.58 42.57
N GLN A 23 -23.71 -13.54 43.86
CA GLN A 23 -24.63 -13.78 44.99
C GLN A 23 -24.35 -12.80 46.10
N LYS A 24 -25.40 -12.31 46.78
CA LYS A 24 -25.26 -11.50 48.00
C LYS A 24 -24.97 -12.37 49.20
N ASN A 25 -23.93 -12.05 49.95
CA ASN A 25 -23.65 -12.70 51.23
C ASN A 25 -24.58 -12.23 52.34
N LEU A 26 -24.46 -12.80 53.53
CA LEU A 26 -25.31 -12.47 54.70
C LEU A 26 -25.22 -11.00 55.11
N ASN A 27 -24.15 -10.31 54.77
CA ASN A 27 -23.91 -8.90 55.06
C ASN A 27 -24.38 -7.97 53.94
N GLY A 28 -25.01 -8.52 52.88
CA GLY A 28 -25.53 -7.75 51.76
C GLY A 28 -24.49 -7.39 50.68
N TYR A 29 -23.24 -7.82 50.83
CA TYR A 29 -22.19 -7.62 49.81
C TYR A 29 -22.33 -8.64 48.68
N GLU A 30 -22.10 -8.19 47.47
CA GLU A 30 -22.13 -9.02 46.25
C GLU A 30 -20.81 -9.73 46.11
N GLU A 31 -20.83 -11.07 46.13
CA GLU A 31 -19.67 -11.94 45.96
C GLU A 31 -19.74 -12.67 44.61
N GLN A 32 -18.61 -12.79 43.96
CA GLN A 32 -18.48 -13.53 42.69
C GLN A 32 -18.05 -14.96 43.00
N LEU A 33 -18.87 -15.92 42.59
CA LEU A 33 -18.70 -17.32 42.87
C LEU A 33 -18.53 -18.14 41.58
N GLU A 34 -17.81 -19.24 41.69
CA GLU A 34 -17.70 -20.27 40.64
C GLU A 34 -17.87 -21.65 41.29
N ALA A 35 -18.65 -22.53 40.70
CA ALA A 35 -18.82 -23.87 41.22
C ALA A 35 -18.34 -24.95 40.23
N TYR A 36 -17.85 -26.01 40.79
CA TYR A 36 -17.42 -27.20 40.09
C TYR A 36 -18.12 -28.44 40.62
N ALA A 37 -18.78 -29.15 39.75
CA ALA A 37 -19.28 -30.49 40.06
C ALA A 37 -18.22 -31.53 39.73
N LEU A 38 -17.92 -32.39 40.70
CA LEU A 38 -16.91 -33.42 40.62
C LEU A 38 -17.50 -34.76 41.13
N CYS A 39 -16.98 -35.87 40.67
CA CYS A 39 -17.21 -37.19 41.27
C CYS A 39 -15.87 -37.71 41.78
N VAL A 40 -15.76 -37.93 43.10
CA VAL A 40 -14.53 -38.42 43.74
C VAL A 40 -14.86 -39.67 44.55
N ASN A 41 -14.30 -40.82 44.18
CA ASN A 41 -14.55 -42.10 44.84
C ASN A 41 -16.07 -42.40 45.03
N ASP A 42 -16.85 -42.30 43.94
CA ASP A 42 -18.31 -42.44 43.92
C ASP A 42 -19.10 -41.42 44.78
N SER A 43 -18.45 -40.44 45.33
CA SER A 43 -19.09 -39.35 46.06
C SER A 43 -19.26 -38.13 45.16
N LYS A 44 -20.50 -37.57 45.17
CA LYS A 44 -20.84 -36.33 44.47
C LYS A 44 -20.34 -35.15 45.27
N VAL A 45 -19.45 -34.36 44.69
CA VAL A 45 -18.83 -33.20 45.35
C VAL A 45 -19.13 -31.94 44.52
N LEU A 46 -19.65 -30.91 45.23
CA LEU A 46 -19.78 -29.56 44.68
C LEU A 46 -18.77 -28.64 45.38
N LEU A 47 -17.79 -28.19 44.64
CA LEU A 47 -16.80 -27.20 45.09
C LEU A 47 -17.27 -25.82 44.71
N ILE A 48 -17.41 -24.89 45.65
CA ILE A 48 -17.74 -23.49 45.41
C ILE A 48 -16.54 -22.65 45.84
N GLU A 49 -16.05 -21.83 44.94
CA GLU A 49 -14.89 -20.96 45.14
C GLU A 49 -15.28 -19.51 44.96
N LEU A 50 -14.67 -18.61 45.73
CA LEU A 50 -14.69 -17.18 45.46
C LEU A 50 -13.86 -16.88 44.23
N ALA A 51 -14.46 -16.25 43.24
CA ALA A 51 -13.82 -16.04 41.92
C ALA A 51 -13.68 -14.55 41.57
N GLU A 52 -13.48 -13.67 42.54
CA GLU A 52 -13.39 -12.23 42.33
C GLU A 52 -12.29 -11.83 41.33
N ASP A 53 -11.12 -12.45 41.42
CA ASP A 53 -10.00 -12.12 40.52
C ASP A 53 -10.30 -12.56 39.07
N LYS A 54 -10.92 -13.73 38.90
CA LYS A 54 -11.36 -14.22 37.56
C LYS A 54 -12.44 -13.32 36.98
N PHE A 55 -13.36 -12.85 37.80
CA PHE A 55 -14.42 -11.95 37.37
C PHE A 55 -13.87 -10.58 36.96
N LYS A 56 -13.01 -9.98 37.77
CA LYS A 56 -12.32 -8.72 37.44
C LYS A 56 -11.51 -8.83 36.16
N TYR A 57 -10.75 -9.94 36.00
CA TYR A 57 -10.00 -10.20 34.78
C TYR A 57 -10.90 -10.30 33.56
N LYS A 58 -12.02 -11.05 33.66
CA LYS A 58 -13.00 -11.17 32.58
C LYS A 58 -13.65 -9.83 32.22
N GLN A 59 -14.01 -9.02 33.21
CA GLN A 59 -14.53 -7.66 32.99
C GLN A 59 -13.50 -6.77 32.29
N HIS A 60 -12.24 -6.82 32.72
CA HIS A 60 -11.16 -6.06 32.11
C HIS A 60 -10.97 -6.45 30.62
N LEU A 61 -10.99 -7.75 30.30
CA LEU A 61 -10.91 -8.22 28.91
C LEU A 61 -12.08 -7.72 28.05
N ILE A 62 -13.31 -7.77 28.59
CA ILE A 62 -14.51 -7.29 27.89
C ILE A 62 -14.42 -5.78 27.65
N GLN A 63 -13.96 -5.03 28.65
CA GLN A 63 -13.78 -3.58 28.52
C GLN A 63 -12.69 -3.23 27.51
N ALA A 64 -11.52 -3.86 27.58
CA ALA A 64 -10.45 -3.69 26.61
C ALA A 64 -10.90 -4.00 25.18
N GLY A 65 -11.66 -5.08 24.98
CA GLY A 65 -12.25 -5.43 23.69
C GLY A 65 -13.22 -4.36 23.16
N ARG A 66 -14.06 -3.77 24.04
CA ARG A 66 -14.97 -2.67 23.66
C ARG A 66 -14.20 -1.40 23.28
N GLU A 67 -13.18 -1.05 24.06
CA GLU A 67 -12.34 0.12 23.78
C GLU A 67 -11.61 -0.04 22.45
N GLN A 68 -11.07 -1.24 22.18
CA GLN A 68 -10.42 -1.53 20.91
C GLN A 68 -11.39 -1.42 19.74
N GLN A 69 -12.62 -1.92 19.89
CA GLN A 69 -13.66 -1.83 18.87
C GLN A 69 -14.08 -0.37 18.60
N LEU A 70 -14.23 0.44 19.66
CA LEU A 70 -14.55 1.86 19.51
C LEU A 70 -13.42 2.63 18.82
N ASN A 71 -12.17 2.38 19.21
CA ASN A 71 -10.99 2.97 18.56
C ASN A 71 -10.92 2.61 17.08
N TYR A 72 -11.19 1.34 16.73
CA TYR A 72 -11.24 0.90 15.35
C TYR A 72 -12.34 1.61 14.53
N GLN A 73 -13.54 1.74 15.10
CA GLN A 73 -14.64 2.47 14.46
C GLN A 73 -14.33 3.96 14.27
N GLN A 74 -13.66 4.57 15.24
CA GLN A 74 -13.23 5.97 15.15
C GLN A 74 -12.20 6.14 14.03
N LEU A 75 -11.22 5.24 13.93
CA LEU A 75 -10.19 5.24 12.90
C LEU A 75 -10.79 5.11 11.50
N LEU A 76 -11.80 4.24 11.33
CA LEU A 76 -12.52 4.09 10.06
C LEU A 76 -13.25 5.39 9.67
N LYS A 77 -13.94 6.03 10.63
CA LYS A 77 -14.63 7.31 10.38
C LYS A 77 -13.66 8.43 10.00
N ASP A 78 -12.53 8.52 10.67
CA ASP A 78 -11.52 9.53 10.39
C ASP A 78 -10.86 9.29 9.02
N ASN A 79 -10.65 8.04 8.63
CA ASN A 79 -10.18 7.70 7.29
C ASN A 79 -11.20 8.08 6.21
N GLN A 80 -12.49 7.76 6.40
CA GLN A 80 -13.55 8.17 5.48
C GLN A 80 -13.63 9.69 5.32
N ARG A 81 -13.53 10.45 6.43
CA ARG A 81 -13.49 11.92 6.38
C ARG A 81 -12.30 12.45 5.60
N LYS A 82 -11.11 11.86 5.79
CA LYS A 82 -9.91 12.20 5.02
C LYS A 82 -10.12 11.96 3.52
N GLU A 83 -10.71 10.82 3.16
CA GLU A 83 -10.99 10.49 1.76
C GLU A 83 -11.93 11.52 1.09
N VAL A 84 -13.04 11.87 1.76
CA VAL A 84 -13.98 12.88 1.26
C VAL A 84 -13.29 14.23 1.08
N LEU A 85 -12.50 14.69 2.07
CA LEU A 85 -11.78 15.96 1.98
C LEU A 85 -10.77 15.97 0.84
N ILE A 86 -10.03 14.88 0.65
CA ILE A 86 -9.08 14.72 -0.44
C ILE A 86 -9.79 14.80 -1.78
N ASN A 87 -10.89 14.06 -1.95
CA ASN A 87 -11.68 14.08 -3.20
C ASN A 87 -12.25 15.49 -3.51
N CYS A 88 -12.70 16.23 -2.50
CA CYS A 88 -13.13 17.62 -2.69
C CYS A 88 -11.99 18.52 -3.15
N ILE A 89 -10.83 18.45 -2.49
CA ILE A 89 -9.63 19.23 -2.85
C ILE A 89 -9.18 18.89 -4.28
N ILE A 90 -9.23 17.61 -4.65
CA ILE A 90 -8.92 17.14 -6.01
C ILE A 90 -9.80 17.84 -7.04
N HIS A 91 -11.11 17.74 -6.83
CA HIS A 91 -12.08 18.30 -7.76
C HIS A 91 -11.85 19.80 -7.96
N ASP A 92 -11.63 20.54 -6.87
CA ASP A 92 -11.46 21.98 -6.93
C ASP A 92 -10.14 22.38 -7.62
N ILE A 93 -9.04 21.69 -7.32
CA ILE A 93 -7.75 21.98 -7.96
C ILE A 93 -7.75 21.56 -9.44
N ALA A 94 -8.32 20.40 -9.77
CA ALA A 94 -8.44 19.94 -11.16
C ALA A 94 -9.29 20.91 -11.99
N GLY A 95 -10.37 21.46 -11.42
CA GLY A 95 -11.19 22.47 -12.06
C GLY A 95 -10.41 23.76 -12.36
N GLN A 96 -9.60 24.24 -11.40
CA GLN A 96 -8.78 25.44 -11.59
C GLN A 96 -7.68 25.21 -12.64
N LEU A 97 -7.03 24.07 -12.65
CA LEU A 97 -6.02 23.73 -13.66
C LEU A 97 -6.60 23.61 -15.05
N ASN A 98 -7.79 23.01 -15.17
CA ASN A 98 -8.52 22.97 -16.45
C ASN A 98 -8.83 24.37 -16.97
N ALA A 99 -9.26 25.29 -16.11
CA ALA A 99 -9.49 26.68 -16.50
C ALA A 99 -8.19 27.36 -17.00
N ILE A 100 -7.06 27.14 -16.30
CA ILE A 100 -5.75 27.65 -16.72
C ILE A 100 -5.36 27.05 -18.08
N ASN A 101 -5.51 25.75 -18.29
CA ASN A 101 -5.19 25.08 -19.54
C ASN A 101 -6.07 25.59 -20.70
N CYS A 102 -7.36 25.84 -20.45
CA CYS A 102 -8.25 26.47 -21.43
C CYS A 102 -7.78 27.88 -21.80
N CYS A 103 -7.38 28.70 -20.83
CA CYS A 103 -6.85 30.04 -21.11
C CYS A 103 -5.54 29.98 -21.91
N LEU A 104 -4.63 29.07 -21.58
CA LEU A 104 -3.39 28.86 -22.34
C LEU A 104 -3.67 28.39 -23.77
N ALA A 105 -4.68 27.52 -23.97
CA ALA A 105 -5.09 27.07 -25.29
C ALA A 105 -5.72 28.20 -26.13
N LEU A 106 -6.48 29.08 -25.52
CA LEU A 106 -7.03 30.26 -26.21
C LEU A 106 -5.95 31.24 -26.67
N LEU A 107 -4.87 31.41 -25.87
CA LEU A 107 -3.74 32.24 -26.24
C LEU A 107 -2.97 31.73 -27.46
N GLU A 108 -3.09 30.44 -27.83
CA GLU A 108 -2.50 29.87 -29.06
C GLU A 108 -3.14 30.49 -30.35
N PHE A 109 -4.39 30.95 -30.26
CA PHE A 109 -5.08 31.57 -31.38
C PHE A 109 -4.82 33.07 -31.52
N GLU A 110 -4.10 33.66 -30.57
CA GLU A 110 -3.72 35.08 -30.60
C GLU A 110 -2.42 35.29 -31.36
N ASN A 111 -2.27 36.51 -31.95
CA ASN A 111 -1.03 36.91 -32.64
C ASN A 111 0.05 37.27 -31.63
N LEU A 112 0.74 36.21 -31.08
CA LEU A 112 1.82 36.35 -30.13
C LEU A 112 3.12 36.70 -30.85
N THR A 113 3.96 37.53 -30.20
CA THR A 113 5.36 37.68 -30.56
C THR A 113 6.14 36.37 -30.32
N ASP A 114 7.31 36.20 -30.95
CA ASP A 114 8.12 34.96 -30.73
C ASP A 114 8.43 34.74 -29.27
N LYS A 115 8.74 35.79 -28.51
CA LYS A 115 8.91 35.73 -27.05
C LYS A 115 7.62 35.37 -26.32
N GLY A 116 6.47 35.80 -26.85
CA GLY A 116 5.13 35.42 -26.31
C GLY A 116 4.84 33.93 -26.49
N LYS A 117 5.18 33.36 -27.63
CA LYS A 117 5.07 31.92 -27.92
C LYS A 117 5.95 31.08 -27.01
N GLU A 118 7.21 31.51 -26.81
CA GLU A 118 8.13 30.85 -25.89
C GLU A 118 7.60 30.84 -24.45
N ASN A 119 7.10 31.98 -23.97
CA ASN A 119 6.50 32.10 -22.66
C ASN A 119 5.24 31.22 -22.50
N LEU A 120 4.40 31.16 -23.53
CA LEU A 120 3.20 30.30 -23.56
C LEU A 120 3.58 28.82 -23.45
N GLU A 121 4.60 28.38 -24.18
CA GLU A 121 5.10 27.02 -24.13
C GLU A 121 5.65 26.67 -22.75
N ILE A 122 6.37 27.58 -22.09
CA ILE A 122 6.85 27.42 -20.73
C ILE A 122 5.69 27.30 -19.75
N ALA A 123 4.66 28.17 -19.87
CA ALA A 123 3.49 28.16 -19.01
C ALA A 123 2.70 26.84 -19.15
N ARG A 124 2.54 26.34 -20.38
CA ARG A 124 1.87 25.06 -20.68
C ARG A 124 2.62 23.87 -20.07
N LYS A 125 3.95 23.81 -20.23
CA LYS A 125 4.78 22.80 -19.60
C LYS A 125 4.68 22.83 -18.08
N GLN A 126 4.60 24.02 -17.48
CA GLN A 126 4.41 24.14 -16.03
C GLN A 126 3.02 23.70 -15.56
N SER A 127 1.95 24.02 -16.31
CA SER A 127 0.59 23.61 -15.97
C SER A 127 0.45 22.06 -16.00
N ILE A 128 0.95 21.43 -17.06
CA ILE A 128 0.98 19.95 -17.17
C ILE A 128 1.76 19.34 -15.99
N LYS A 129 2.89 19.95 -15.63
CA LYS A 129 3.73 19.49 -14.51
C LYS A 129 3.02 19.61 -13.16
N GLN A 130 2.24 20.68 -12.94
CA GLN A 130 1.44 20.85 -11.73
C GLN A 130 0.29 19.82 -11.67
N GLU A 131 -0.38 19.57 -12.79
CA GLU A 131 -1.42 18.55 -12.87
C GLU A 131 -0.89 17.16 -12.49
N MET A 132 0.25 16.77 -13.04
CA MET A 132 0.90 15.50 -12.68
C MET A 132 1.27 15.43 -11.19
N LEU A 133 1.79 16.53 -10.62
CA LEU A 133 2.14 16.59 -9.19
C LEU A 133 0.91 16.40 -8.31
N ILE A 134 -0.18 17.08 -8.63
CA ILE A 134 -1.45 16.99 -7.91
C ILE A 134 -2.00 15.58 -7.98
N ARG A 135 -2.06 14.97 -9.16
CA ARG A 135 -2.47 13.58 -9.33
C ARG A 135 -1.60 12.64 -8.48
N ASN A 136 -0.29 12.85 -8.45
CA ASN A 136 0.65 12.05 -7.63
C ASN A 136 0.39 12.17 -6.13
N ILE A 137 0.11 13.38 -5.65
CA ILE A 137 -0.25 13.63 -4.24
C ILE A 137 -1.54 12.88 -3.89
N LEU A 138 -2.54 12.96 -4.75
CA LEU A 138 -3.87 12.39 -4.55
C LEU A 138 -3.84 10.88 -4.45
N ASP A 139 -3.10 10.24 -5.34
CA ASP A 139 -3.01 8.78 -5.34
C ASP A 139 -2.22 8.27 -4.13
N ALA A 140 -1.19 9.02 -3.69
CA ALA A 140 -0.48 8.69 -2.45
C ALA A 140 -1.39 8.74 -1.21
N PHE A 141 -2.37 9.66 -1.18
CA PHE A 141 -3.32 9.76 -0.08
C PHE A 141 -4.48 8.76 -0.19
N SER A 142 -5.00 8.49 -1.39
CA SER A 142 -6.08 7.49 -1.58
C SER A 142 -5.59 6.08 -1.27
N ASP A 143 -4.32 5.78 -1.47
CA ASP A 143 -3.72 4.49 -1.11
C ASP A 143 -3.60 4.29 0.41
N GLU A 144 -3.36 5.34 1.18
CA GLU A 144 -3.37 5.26 2.66
C GLU A 144 -4.75 4.86 3.21
N VAL A 145 -5.83 5.31 2.58
CA VAL A 145 -7.20 5.03 3.04
C VAL A 145 -7.64 3.62 2.65
N ARG A 146 -7.24 3.13 1.48
CA ARG A 146 -7.61 1.80 0.98
C ARG A 146 -6.73 0.65 1.47
N SER A 147 -5.65 0.92 2.20
CA SER A 147 -4.69 -0.09 2.65
C SER A 147 -5.26 -1.15 3.61
N LEU A 148 -6.51 -1.00 4.07
CA LEU A 148 -7.18 -1.91 5.01
C LEU A 148 -8.01 -3.02 4.32
N GLU A 149 -8.17 -2.98 3.00
CA GLU A 149 -8.91 -4.00 2.26
C GLU A 149 -7.94 -5.06 1.69
N SER A 150 -8.24 -6.33 1.94
CA SER A 150 -7.49 -7.44 1.33
C SER A 150 -7.69 -7.45 -0.18
N PHE A 151 -6.61 -7.36 -0.93
CA PHE A 151 -6.63 -7.33 -2.39
C PHE A 151 -6.67 -8.76 -2.93
N ILE A 152 -7.83 -9.19 -3.45
CA ILE A 152 -8.00 -10.49 -4.12
C ILE A 152 -8.05 -10.22 -5.62
N VAL A 153 -7.06 -10.71 -6.36
CA VAL A 153 -7.01 -10.61 -7.83
C VAL A 153 -7.51 -11.91 -8.44
N ASP A 154 -8.45 -11.80 -9.37
CA ASP A 154 -8.81 -12.89 -10.26
C ASP A 154 -7.75 -13.03 -11.36
N ILE A 155 -7.33 -14.27 -11.64
CA ILE A 155 -6.31 -14.58 -12.67
C ILE A 155 -6.67 -14.00 -14.04
N ASP A 156 -7.97 -13.97 -14.38
CA ASP A 156 -8.43 -13.51 -15.68
C ASP A 156 -8.28 -11.99 -15.86
N THR A 157 -8.29 -11.24 -14.76
CA THR A 157 -8.12 -9.78 -14.75
C THR A 157 -6.73 -9.32 -14.30
N ALA A 158 -5.84 -10.27 -14.00
CA ALA A 158 -4.49 -9.97 -13.53
C ALA A 158 -3.67 -9.24 -14.63
N PRO A 159 -3.00 -8.11 -14.31
CA PRO A 159 -2.21 -7.37 -15.27
C PRO A 159 -0.98 -8.15 -15.75
N ASP A 160 -0.62 -7.94 -17.00
CA ASP A 160 0.61 -8.46 -17.59
C ASP A 160 1.71 -7.40 -17.55
N ILE A 161 2.75 -7.68 -16.76
CA ILE A 161 3.84 -6.72 -16.55
C ILE A 161 4.72 -6.52 -17.78
N LEU A 162 4.90 -7.56 -18.62
CA LEU A 162 5.68 -7.43 -19.86
C LEU A 162 5.00 -6.46 -20.82
N ARG A 163 3.68 -6.60 -21.00
CA ARG A 163 2.90 -5.69 -21.82
C ARG A 163 2.97 -4.24 -21.31
N ALA A 164 2.86 -4.04 -19.98
CA ALA A 164 2.97 -2.72 -19.38
C ALA A 164 4.35 -2.08 -19.63
N ILE A 165 5.43 -2.87 -19.63
CA ILE A 165 6.79 -2.42 -19.95
C ILE A 165 6.90 -2.03 -21.41
N GLU A 166 6.43 -2.87 -22.33
CA GLU A 166 6.47 -2.60 -23.78
C GLU A 166 5.72 -1.31 -24.14
N GLU A 167 4.52 -1.13 -23.59
CA GLU A 167 3.71 0.10 -23.75
C GLU A 167 4.46 1.33 -23.17
N THR A 168 5.13 1.20 -22.04
CA THR A 168 5.92 2.27 -21.44
C THR A 168 7.16 2.60 -22.27
N ILE A 169 7.87 1.60 -22.78
CA ILE A 169 9.05 1.81 -23.66
C ILE A 169 8.64 2.60 -24.90
N GLU A 170 7.55 2.23 -25.56
CA GLU A 170 7.07 2.94 -26.76
C GLU A 170 6.66 4.38 -26.43
N LEU A 171 5.99 4.60 -25.28
CA LEU A 171 5.61 5.93 -24.81
C LEU A 171 6.82 6.85 -24.60
N PHE A 172 7.91 6.32 -24.03
CA PHE A 172 9.10 7.12 -23.69
C PHE A 172 10.14 7.22 -24.78
N LYS A 173 10.02 6.46 -25.87
CA LYS A 173 10.98 6.41 -26.98
C LYS A 173 11.36 7.78 -27.53
N ALA A 174 10.37 8.63 -27.80
CA ALA A 174 10.62 9.99 -28.27
C ALA A 174 11.32 10.86 -27.21
N THR A 175 10.98 10.68 -25.95
CA THR A 175 11.58 11.45 -24.84
C THR A 175 13.05 11.11 -24.64
N PHE A 176 13.40 9.83 -24.66
CA PHE A 176 14.78 9.36 -24.55
C PHE A 176 15.64 9.77 -25.76
N ALA A 177 15.04 9.79 -26.94
CA ALA A 177 15.73 10.24 -28.17
C ALA A 177 16.15 11.72 -28.12
N LEU A 178 15.43 12.59 -27.37
CA LEU A 178 15.79 14.02 -27.23
C LEU A 178 17.13 14.26 -26.54
N THR A 179 17.57 13.31 -25.72
CA THR A 179 18.84 13.36 -24.96
C THR A 179 19.85 12.30 -25.40
N ASN A 180 19.61 11.67 -26.58
CA ASN A 180 20.39 10.53 -27.07
C ASN A 180 20.48 9.35 -26.10
N GLN A 181 19.61 9.28 -25.11
CA GLN A 181 19.50 8.14 -24.19
C GLN A 181 18.73 7.00 -24.84
N GLN A 182 18.97 5.75 -24.38
CA GLN A 182 18.29 4.57 -24.84
C GLN A 182 17.51 3.92 -23.69
N LEU A 183 16.26 3.51 -23.96
CA LEU A 183 15.45 2.69 -23.06
C LEU A 183 15.21 1.35 -23.74
N GLN A 184 15.61 0.26 -23.09
CA GLN A 184 15.50 -1.07 -23.68
C GLN A 184 15.07 -2.14 -22.68
N LEU A 185 14.42 -3.16 -23.19
CA LEU A 185 14.18 -4.41 -22.47
C LEU A 185 15.41 -5.33 -22.64
N ALA A 186 15.82 -6.00 -21.58
CA ALA A 186 16.95 -6.93 -21.62
C ALA A 186 16.64 -8.13 -22.55
N ASN A 187 17.64 -8.55 -23.34
CA ASN A 187 17.49 -9.60 -24.34
C ASN A 187 17.18 -11.01 -23.79
N ASN A 188 17.33 -11.22 -22.48
CA ASN A 188 17.09 -12.49 -21.80
C ASN A 188 15.64 -12.66 -21.31
N VAL A 189 14.76 -11.70 -21.55
CA VAL A 189 13.34 -11.80 -21.17
C VAL A 189 12.60 -12.67 -22.18
N ASP A 190 12.03 -13.78 -21.70
CA ASP A 190 11.23 -14.68 -22.52
C ASP A 190 9.82 -14.10 -22.75
N SER A 191 9.55 -13.65 -23.97
CA SER A 191 8.26 -13.07 -24.35
C SER A 191 7.09 -14.10 -24.36
N THR A 192 7.39 -15.39 -24.28
CA THR A 192 6.37 -16.46 -24.29
C THR A 192 5.95 -16.91 -22.89
N ALA A 193 6.66 -16.45 -21.85
CA ALA A 193 6.36 -16.80 -20.47
C ALA A 193 5.10 -16.08 -19.95
N ASP A 194 4.52 -16.63 -18.89
CA ASP A 194 3.38 -16.00 -18.18
C ASP A 194 3.90 -14.91 -17.24
N TRP A 195 3.67 -13.64 -17.60
CA TRP A 195 4.11 -12.45 -16.87
C TRP A 195 3.00 -11.78 -16.07
N LYS A 196 1.92 -12.51 -15.76
CA LYS A 196 0.83 -12.00 -14.93
C LYS A 196 1.26 -11.83 -13.48
N VAL A 197 0.87 -10.70 -12.88
CA VAL A 197 1.17 -10.33 -11.50
C VAL A 197 -0.11 -9.95 -10.74
N VAL A 198 -0.06 -10.03 -9.41
CA VAL A 198 -1.12 -9.46 -8.56
C VAL A 198 -1.06 -7.95 -8.65
N GLY A 199 -2.18 -7.31 -9.01
CA GLY A 199 -2.23 -5.86 -9.13
C GLY A 199 -3.40 -5.34 -9.96
N GLU A 200 -3.39 -4.04 -10.23
CA GLU A 200 -4.28 -3.32 -11.13
C GLU A 200 -3.47 -2.73 -12.28
N GLN A 201 -3.91 -2.89 -13.53
CA GLN A 201 -3.17 -2.48 -14.72
C GLN A 201 -2.76 -0.99 -14.66
N SER A 202 -3.70 -0.08 -14.43
CA SER A 202 -3.43 1.36 -14.43
C SER A 202 -2.41 1.81 -13.37
N ARG A 203 -2.39 1.13 -12.23
CA ARG A 203 -1.42 1.41 -11.17
C ARG A 203 -0.06 0.80 -11.46
N LEU A 204 -0.03 -0.38 -12.08
CA LEU A 204 1.20 -1.03 -12.52
C LEU A 204 1.89 -0.18 -13.58
N ASP A 205 1.15 0.29 -14.60
CA ASP A 205 1.65 1.19 -15.64
C ASP A 205 2.29 2.44 -15.02
N ARG A 206 1.65 2.97 -13.98
CA ARG A 206 2.16 4.15 -13.28
C ARG A 206 3.40 3.86 -12.43
N VAL A 207 3.48 2.70 -11.77
CA VAL A 207 4.70 2.29 -11.05
C VAL A 207 5.87 2.22 -12.03
N ILE A 208 5.68 1.55 -13.17
CA ILE A 208 6.72 1.42 -14.21
C ILE A 208 7.11 2.80 -14.76
N THR A 209 6.13 3.63 -15.11
CA THR A 209 6.36 5.00 -15.60
C THR A 209 7.16 5.84 -14.61
N ASN A 210 6.81 5.81 -13.31
CA ASN A 210 7.55 6.55 -12.29
C ASN A 210 9.02 6.10 -12.19
N LEU A 211 9.29 4.80 -12.31
CA LEU A 211 10.66 4.26 -12.27
C LEU A 211 11.44 4.62 -13.54
N VAL A 212 10.79 4.57 -14.71
CA VAL A 212 11.39 4.96 -16.00
C VAL A 212 11.69 6.47 -16.02
N GLU A 213 10.76 7.33 -15.58
CA GLU A 213 11.01 8.77 -15.44
C GLU A 213 12.15 9.08 -14.49
N ASN A 214 12.25 8.32 -13.39
CA ASN A 214 13.35 8.48 -12.45
C ASN A 214 14.70 8.14 -13.09
N ALA A 215 14.78 7.00 -13.79
CA ALA A 215 15.96 6.58 -14.52
C ALA A 215 16.35 7.60 -15.61
N TYR A 216 15.40 8.04 -16.44
CA TYR A 216 15.60 9.08 -17.46
C TYR A 216 16.23 10.36 -16.89
N ARG A 217 15.71 10.82 -15.74
CA ARG A 217 16.13 12.09 -15.13
C ARG A 217 17.53 12.03 -14.54
N HIS A 218 17.91 10.88 -14.01
CA HIS A 218 19.17 10.72 -13.29
C HIS A 218 20.29 10.13 -14.13
N SER A 219 19.98 9.65 -15.32
CA SER A 219 20.95 9.14 -16.28
C SER A 219 21.60 10.29 -17.07
N PRO A 220 22.89 10.22 -17.36
CA PRO A 220 23.57 11.17 -18.26
C PRO A 220 23.05 11.05 -19.70
N GLU A 221 23.33 12.05 -20.52
CA GLU A 221 23.12 11.97 -21.97
C GLU A 221 23.92 10.81 -22.57
N GLU A 222 23.43 10.23 -23.66
CA GLU A 222 24.04 9.09 -24.37
C GLU A 222 24.15 7.78 -23.57
N SER A 223 23.44 7.68 -22.43
CA SER A 223 23.41 6.48 -21.59
C SER A 223 22.28 5.52 -21.94
N THR A 224 22.34 4.31 -21.35
CA THR A 224 21.34 3.28 -21.57
C THR A 224 20.63 2.93 -20.25
N VAL A 225 19.30 2.98 -20.28
CA VAL A 225 18.43 2.46 -19.22
C VAL A 225 17.93 1.09 -19.65
N THR A 226 18.17 0.08 -18.83
CA THR A 226 17.80 -1.32 -19.14
C THR A 226 16.78 -1.83 -18.14
N ILE A 227 15.64 -2.30 -18.64
CA ILE A 227 14.61 -2.99 -17.86
C ILE A 227 14.82 -4.50 -18.02
N ASN A 228 14.71 -5.24 -16.92
CA ASN A 228 14.77 -6.70 -16.95
C ASN A 228 13.64 -7.31 -16.11
N LEU A 229 13.16 -8.49 -16.55
CA LEU A 229 12.19 -9.32 -15.85
C LEU A 229 12.78 -10.69 -15.57
N GLN A 230 12.56 -11.19 -14.38
CA GLN A 230 12.95 -12.53 -13.98
C GLN A 230 11.77 -13.23 -13.31
N ALA A 231 11.42 -14.40 -13.83
CA ALA A 231 10.39 -15.26 -13.25
C ALA A 231 10.99 -16.08 -12.11
N GLU A 232 10.47 -15.90 -10.90
CA GLU A 232 10.71 -16.74 -9.73
C GLU A 232 9.53 -17.69 -9.52
N ALA A 233 9.63 -18.65 -8.59
CA ALA A 233 8.58 -19.64 -8.36
C ALA A 233 7.22 -18.99 -8.02
N GLU A 234 7.21 -18.04 -7.08
CA GLU A 234 5.99 -17.39 -6.58
C GLU A 234 5.90 -15.90 -6.94
N TYR A 235 6.98 -15.31 -7.46
CA TYR A 235 7.10 -13.89 -7.73
C TYR A 235 7.61 -13.63 -9.15
N ILE A 236 7.37 -12.41 -9.61
CA ILE A 236 8.05 -11.83 -10.77
C ILE A 236 8.89 -10.67 -10.24
N LEU A 237 10.19 -10.72 -10.54
CA LEU A 237 11.15 -9.67 -10.23
C LEU A 237 11.30 -8.75 -11.43
N PHE A 238 11.04 -7.46 -11.21
CA PHE A 238 11.32 -6.37 -12.13
C PHE A 238 12.57 -5.63 -11.67
N THR A 239 13.47 -5.30 -12.57
CA THR A 239 14.59 -4.40 -12.30
C THR A 239 14.71 -3.35 -13.40
N ILE A 240 15.12 -2.14 -13.03
CA ILE A 240 15.49 -1.08 -13.94
C ILE A 240 16.85 -0.54 -13.53
N ASP A 241 17.78 -0.57 -14.45
CA ASP A 241 19.17 -0.17 -14.28
C ASP A 241 19.42 1.13 -15.03
N ASP A 242 19.93 2.13 -14.33
CA ASP A 242 20.40 3.39 -14.89
C ASP A 242 21.93 3.53 -14.77
N GLU A 243 22.51 4.46 -15.54
CA GLU A 243 23.94 4.78 -15.55
C GLU A 243 24.21 6.15 -14.90
N GLY A 244 23.34 6.59 -13.98
CA GLY A 244 23.45 7.85 -13.27
C GLY A 244 24.56 7.90 -12.21
N GLU A 245 24.59 8.97 -11.46
CA GLU A 245 25.54 9.14 -10.34
C GLU A 245 25.27 8.20 -9.14
N GLY A 246 24.14 7.47 -9.17
CA GLY A 246 23.68 6.68 -8.05
C GLY A 246 23.04 7.51 -6.94
N VAL A 247 22.73 6.86 -5.83
CA VAL A 247 22.11 7.50 -4.67
C VAL A 247 23.11 7.53 -3.51
N PRO A 248 23.32 8.70 -2.86
CA PRO A 248 24.15 8.78 -1.67
C PRO A 248 23.70 7.81 -0.58
N ALA A 249 24.65 7.16 0.11
CA ALA A 249 24.37 6.14 1.13
C ALA A 249 23.44 6.66 2.24
N GLU A 250 23.55 7.93 2.60
CA GLU A 250 22.72 8.59 3.62
C GLU A 250 21.23 8.68 3.20
N MET A 251 20.96 8.73 1.90
CA MET A 251 19.62 8.85 1.35
C MET A 251 18.98 7.50 1.01
N SER A 252 19.76 6.44 0.84
CA SER A 252 19.30 5.14 0.37
C SER A 252 18.17 4.55 1.24
N ASN A 253 18.24 4.70 2.55
CA ASN A 253 17.23 4.22 3.51
C ASN A 253 15.92 5.02 3.48
N ASN A 254 15.95 6.25 2.95
CA ASN A 254 14.80 7.15 2.96
C ASN A 254 14.19 7.37 1.57
N LEU A 255 14.73 6.74 0.51
CA LEU A 255 14.32 6.95 -0.88
C LEU A 255 12.81 6.80 -1.12
N PHE A 256 12.20 5.86 -0.43
CA PHE A 256 10.79 5.51 -0.56
C PHE A 256 9.90 6.16 0.52
N GLN A 257 10.42 7.11 1.29
CA GLN A 257 9.64 7.88 2.26
C GLN A 257 8.97 9.09 1.59
N LYS A 258 7.86 9.56 2.20
CA LYS A 258 7.18 10.79 1.75
C LYS A 258 8.14 11.96 1.78
N PHE A 259 8.17 12.75 0.69
CA PHE A 259 8.95 13.98 0.57
C PHE A 259 10.47 13.79 0.71
N SER A 260 10.98 12.58 0.52
CA SER A 260 12.42 12.31 0.52
C SER A 260 13.07 12.98 -0.69
N GLN A 261 13.77 14.10 -0.46
CA GLN A 261 14.54 14.83 -1.47
C GLN A 261 15.91 15.24 -0.92
N GLY A 262 16.93 15.19 -1.78
CA GLY A 262 18.21 15.85 -1.50
C GLY A 262 18.04 17.37 -1.42
N GLN A 263 18.79 18.02 -0.52
CA GLN A 263 18.68 19.43 -0.12
C GLN A 263 18.78 20.47 -1.25
N ASN A 264 19.07 20.12 -2.50
CA ASN A 264 19.46 21.07 -3.55
C ASN A 264 18.61 21.09 -4.82
N ARG A 265 17.44 20.43 -4.89
CA ARG A 265 16.62 20.47 -6.11
C ARG A 265 15.16 20.82 -5.80
N ALA A 266 14.88 22.12 -5.77
CA ALA A 266 13.52 22.66 -5.78
C ALA A 266 12.76 22.17 -7.02
N GLY A 267 11.65 21.41 -6.83
CA GLY A 267 10.68 21.30 -7.90
C GLY A 267 9.91 20.03 -8.17
N ARG A 268 10.10 18.88 -7.47
CA ARG A 268 9.17 17.73 -7.59
C ARG A 268 9.25 16.86 -6.35
N GLY A 269 8.12 16.72 -5.71
CA GLY A 269 7.93 16.32 -4.33
C GLY A 269 8.14 14.86 -3.98
N GLY A 270 9.23 14.16 -4.25
CA GLY A 270 9.59 12.87 -3.62
C GLY A 270 8.44 11.87 -3.38
N ILE A 271 7.36 11.97 -4.16
CA ILE A 271 6.12 11.24 -3.96
C ILE A 271 6.05 10.01 -4.89
N GLY A 272 6.75 10.07 -6.05
CA GLY A 272 6.69 8.98 -7.04
C GLY A 272 7.21 7.65 -6.51
N LEU A 273 8.37 7.63 -5.85
CA LEU A 273 8.92 6.41 -5.23
C LEU A 273 8.10 5.96 -4.02
N TYR A 274 7.55 6.90 -3.24
CA TYR A 274 6.61 6.57 -2.17
C TYR A 274 5.34 5.90 -2.70
N PHE A 275 4.75 6.43 -3.79
CA PHE A 275 3.62 5.80 -4.47
C PHE A 275 3.96 4.37 -4.94
N CYS A 276 5.14 4.19 -5.58
CA CYS A 276 5.59 2.86 -5.99
C CYS A 276 5.64 1.90 -4.80
N ARG A 277 6.23 2.33 -3.68
CA ARG A 277 6.31 1.52 -2.47
C ARG A 277 4.94 1.12 -1.94
N MET A 278 4.04 2.09 -1.73
CA MET A 278 2.69 1.84 -1.19
C MET A 278 1.90 0.89 -2.09
N THR A 279 2.00 1.07 -3.42
CA THR A 279 1.31 0.21 -4.39
C THR A 279 1.84 -1.22 -4.38
N ILE A 280 3.16 -1.38 -4.43
CA ILE A 280 3.81 -2.70 -4.46
C ILE A 280 3.58 -3.46 -3.13
N GLU A 281 3.77 -2.80 -1.98
CA GLU A 281 3.53 -3.41 -0.65
C GLU A 281 2.06 -3.81 -0.47
N ARG A 282 1.10 -3.02 -0.97
CA ARG A 282 -0.32 -3.36 -0.96
C ARG A 282 -0.64 -4.65 -1.71
N TRP A 283 0.05 -4.93 -2.79
CA TRP A 283 -0.11 -6.15 -3.58
C TRP A 283 0.69 -7.34 -3.04
N GLY A 284 1.27 -7.21 -1.83
CA GLY A 284 2.06 -8.26 -1.19
C GLY A 284 3.47 -8.40 -1.75
N GLY A 285 3.92 -7.38 -2.50
CA GLY A 285 5.25 -7.30 -3.07
C GLY A 285 6.26 -6.56 -2.18
N ASN A 286 7.48 -6.40 -2.69
CA ASN A 286 8.52 -5.60 -2.09
C ASN A 286 9.21 -4.76 -3.16
N ILE A 287 9.70 -3.58 -2.79
CA ILE A 287 10.44 -2.66 -3.65
C ILE A 287 11.73 -2.22 -2.96
N GLY A 288 12.76 -1.96 -3.71
CA GLY A 288 14.04 -1.55 -3.17
C GLY A 288 14.96 -0.89 -4.18
N TYR A 289 16.13 -0.51 -3.67
CA TYR A 289 17.22 0.11 -4.41
C TYR A 289 18.51 -0.64 -4.11
N LEU A 290 19.39 -0.76 -5.09
CA LEU A 290 20.75 -1.26 -4.97
C LEU A 290 21.68 -0.37 -5.79
N PRO A 291 22.85 0.00 -5.26
CA PRO A 291 23.88 0.63 -6.07
C PRO A 291 24.44 -0.40 -7.08
N ARG A 292 24.72 0.03 -8.30
CA ARG A 292 25.37 -0.82 -9.29
C ARG A 292 26.89 -0.78 -9.11
N PRO A 293 27.59 -1.93 -9.22
CA PRO A 293 29.05 -1.96 -9.11
C PRO A 293 29.78 -1.12 -10.16
N GLU A 294 29.17 -0.98 -11.35
CA GLU A 294 29.70 -0.25 -12.49
C GLU A 294 29.35 1.25 -12.49
N GLY A 295 28.67 1.72 -11.43
CA GLY A 295 28.08 3.04 -11.33
C GLY A 295 26.59 3.01 -11.73
N GLY A 296 25.83 4.00 -11.25
CA GLY A 296 24.38 4.10 -11.47
C GLY A 296 23.55 3.46 -10.38
N SER A 297 22.25 3.33 -10.68
CA SER A 297 21.25 2.79 -9.77
C SER A 297 20.56 1.58 -10.35
N ARG A 298 20.19 0.65 -9.47
CA ARG A 298 19.21 -0.41 -9.74
C ARG A 298 18.01 -0.20 -8.83
N PHE A 299 16.87 0.12 -9.40
CA PHE A 299 15.58 0.01 -8.71
C PHE A 299 14.96 -1.32 -9.06
N TRP A 300 14.35 -1.96 -8.07
CA TRP A 300 13.73 -3.26 -8.26
C TRP A 300 12.44 -3.36 -7.46
N PHE A 301 11.51 -4.14 -7.95
CA PHE A 301 10.39 -4.63 -7.17
C PHE A 301 10.08 -6.08 -7.54
N ARG A 302 9.42 -6.78 -6.62
CA ARG A 302 8.87 -8.11 -6.88
C ARG A 302 7.40 -8.12 -6.54
N LEU A 303 6.60 -8.77 -7.39
CA LEU A 303 5.16 -8.94 -7.20
C LEU A 303 4.81 -10.42 -7.20
N PRO A 304 3.86 -10.85 -6.34
CA PRO A 304 3.39 -12.22 -6.37
C PRO A 304 2.68 -12.53 -7.68
N ARG A 305 2.79 -13.79 -8.10
CA ARG A 305 1.98 -14.33 -9.19
C ARG A 305 0.56 -14.58 -8.72
N PRO A 306 -0.46 -14.39 -9.55
CA PRO A 306 -1.82 -14.71 -9.18
C PRO A 306 -1.95 -16.21 -8.92
N LEU A 307 -2.60 -16.59 -7.81
CA LEU A 307 -2.81 -17.99 -7.46
C LEU A 307 -3.76 -18.63 -8.48
N ARG A 308 -3.32 -19.71 -9.13
CA ARG A 308 -4.24 -20.57 -9.88
C ARG A 308 -5.18 -21.25 -8.89
N ARG A 309 -6.47 -20.92 -8.96
CA ARG A 309 -7.48 -21.77 -8.28
C ARG A 309 -7.43 -23.13 -8.96
N VAL A 310 -7.02 -24.16 -8.20
CA VAL A 310 -7.09 -25.58 -8.60
C VAL A 310 -8.54 -26.03 -8.54
#